data_f839cbf0a95a1abc2a8c5d3ef6c487e9
#
_entry.id   f839cbf0a95a1abc2a8c5d3ef6c487e9
#
_cell.length_a   1.000
_cell.length_b   1.000
_cell.length_c   1.000
_cell.angle_alpha   90.00
_cell.angle_beta   90.00
_cell.angle_gamma   90.00
#
_symmetry.space_group_name_H-M   'P 1'
#
loop_
_entity.id
_entity.type
_entity.pdbx_description
1 polymer ?
#
loop_
_entity_poly.entity_id
_entity_poly.type
_entity_poly.pdbx_seq_one_letter_code
_entity_poly.pdbx_strand_id
1 'polypeptide(L)'
;MSGAKRRTAAPAPEAAAPARTHQVILGVDPSLRGTGFGVIRVAKPHPVTLAQGTIVCPASWERSRCLAKIYAALRDVIREHQPTVCIVEGLFFAQNLQTALIMGEARGAALVAMAEAGLEIYEVAPRKVKQAIVGYGAAQKLAVAKMVQRMLQLAELPDPDAADALALALTHVQSTSRFSLAAAKRV
;
A
#
# COMPACT_ATOMS: atom_id res chain seq x y z
N MET A 1 38.30 -50.28 -13.99
CA MET A 1 36.97 -50.09 -13.36
C MET A 1 36.60 -48.61 -13.51
N SER A 2 35.75 -48.31 -14.50
CA SER A 2 35.39 -46.94 -14.89
C SER A 2 34.08 -46.54 -14.18
N GLY A 3 34.16 -45.59 -13.26
CA GLY A 3 32.99 -45.05 -12.53
C GLY A 3 32.31 -43.96 -13.31
N ALA A 4 31.17 -44.24 -13.92
CA ALA A 4 30.30 -43.25 -14.59
C ALA A 4 29.64 -42.35 -13.56
N LYS A 5 30.00 -41.05 -13.56
CA LYS A 5 29.31 -40.01 -12.81
C LYS A 5 27.93 -39.73 -13.44
N ARG A 6 26.86 -40.09 -12.76
CA ARG A 6 25.49 -39.66 -13.08
C ARG A 6 25.39 -38.12 -12.98
N ARG A 7 25.16 -37.47 -14.11
CA ARG A 7 24.74 -36.06 -14.18
C ARG A 7 23.27 -35.99 -13.76
N THR A 8 22.97 -35.44 -12.61
CA THR A 8 21.61 -35.04 -12.22
C THR A 8 21.19 -33.87 -13.09
N ALA A 9 20.11 -34.05 -13.86
CA ALA A 9 19.50 -32.99 -14.65
C ALA A 9 18.97 -31.89 -13.71
N ALA A 10 19.24 -30.63 -14.06
CA ALA A 10 18.67 -29.48 -13.36
C ALA A 10 17.14 -29.50 -13.47
N PRO A 11 16.39 -29.12 -12.42
CA PRO A 11 14.94 -29.03 -12.50
C PRO A 11 14.55 -27.99 -13.57
N ALA A 12 13.53 -28.34 -14.36
CA ALA A 12 12.96 -27.46 -15.35
C ALA A 12 12.43 -26.19 -14.69
N PRO A 13 12.51 -25.00 -15.33
CA PRO A 13 11.97 -23.77 -14.76
C PRO A 13 10.46 -23.94 -14.53
N GLU A 14 10.05 -23.74 -13.27
CA GLU A 14 8.66 -23.75 -12.86
C GLU A 14 7.90 -22.68 -13.68
N ALA A 15 6.86 -23.11 -14.37
CA ALA A 15 6.06 -22.23 -15.22
C ALA A 15 5.52 -21.07 -14.37
N ALA A 16 5.87 -19.84 -14.74
CA ALA A 16 5.41 -18.64 -14.05
C ALA A 16 3.88 -18.65 -13.98
N ALA A 17 3.34 -18.62 -12.77
CA ALA A 17 1.90 -18.50 -12.55
C ALA A 17 1.37 -17.28 -13.31
N PRO A 18 0.17 -17.34 -13.92
CA PRO A 18 -0.40 -16.20 -14.65
C PRO A 18 -0.46 -15.00 -13.75
N ALA A 19 0.00 -13.83 -14.25
CA ALA A 19 0.00 -12.57 -13.51
C ALA A 19 -1.42 -12.31 -12.98
N ARG A 20 -1.57 -12.27 -11.64
CA ARG A 20 -2.87 -11.96 -11.01
C ARG A 20 -3.25 -10.53 -11.38
N THR A 21 -4.43 -10.37 -11.98
CA THR A 21 -4.98 -9.05 -12.26
C THR A 21 -5.44 -8.41 -10.94
N HIS A 22 -4.75 -7.36 -10.49
CA HIS A 22 -5.13 -6.63 -9.29
C HIS A 22 -6.36 -5.77 -9.60
N GLN A 23 -7.53 -6.17 -9.12
CA GLN A 23 -8.79 -5.49 -9.39
C GLN A 23 -9.23 -4.57 -8.26
N VAL A 24 -9.00 -4.98 -7.02
CA VAL A 24 -9.28 -4.17 -5.82
C VAL A 24 -7.96 -3.93 -5.10
N ILE A 25 -7.64 -2.66 -4.89
CA ILE A 25 -6.34 -2.22 -4.38
C ILE A 25 -6.58 -1.49 -3.06
N LEU A 26 -5.88 -1.94 -2.01
CA LEU A 26 -5.83 -1.27 -0.72
C LEU A 26 -4.55 -0.43 -0.64
N GLY A 27 -4.66 0.87 -0.45
CA GLY A 27 -3.56 1.74 -0.06
C GLY A 27 -3.56 1.95 1.45
N VAL A 28 -2.40 1.92 2.09
CA VAL A 28 -2.26 2.18 3.53
C VAL A 28 -1.08 3.11 3.78
N ASP A 29 -1.33 4.19 4.52
CA ASP A 29 -0.32 5.11 5.06
C ASP A 29 -0.24 4.92 6.59
N PRO A 30 0.69 4.08 7.10
CA PRO A 30 0.73 3.70 8.51
C PRO A 30 1.26 4.82 9.40
N SER A 31 0.47 5.23 10.39
CA SER A 31 0.88 6.13 11.46
C SER A 31 0.21 5.73 12.77
N LEU A 32 0.90 5.90 13.92
CA LEU A 32 0.36 5.46 15.22
C LEU A 32 -0.94 6.17 15.60
N ARG A 33 -1.09 7.46 15.22
CA ARG A 33 -2.22 8.29 15.65
C ARG A 33 -3.26 8.52 14.58
N GLY A 34 -2.90 8.32 13.30
CA GLY A 34 -3.78 8.53 12.15
C GLY A 34 -3.36 7.66 10.98
N THR A 35 -3.63 6.34 11.04
CA THR A 35 -3.37 5.47 9.89
C THR A 35 -4.41 5.70 8.81
N GLY A 36 -3.98 6.19 7.65
CA GLY A 36 -4.82 6.34 6.48
C GLY A 36 -5.04 5.01 5.77
N PHE A 37 -6.26 4.80 5.25
CA PHE A 37 -6.56 3.71 4.33
C PHE A 37 -7.44 4.19 3.17
N GLY A 38 -7.27 3.55 2.01
CA GLY A 38 -8.09 3.81 0.84
C GLY A 38 -8.23 2.55 -0.01
N VAL A 39 -9.46 2.16 -0.33
CA VAL A 39 -9.75 1.00 -1.16
C VAL A 39 -10.36 1.47 -2.47
N ILE A 40 -9.73 1.10 -3.58
CA ILE A 40 -10.23 1.42 -4.91
C ILE A 40 -10.41 0.15 -5.75
N ARG A 41 -11.43 0.14 -6.60
CA ARG A 41 -11.61 -0.87 -7.63
C ARG A 41 -11.19 -0.31 -8.98
N VAL A 42 -10.37 -1.05 -9.71
CA VAL A 42 -9.98 -0.69 -11.08
C VAL A 42 -11.20 -0.81 -11.98
N ALA A 43 -11.56 0.29 -12.60
CA ALA A 43 -12.69 0.38 -13.53
C ALA A 43 -12.38 1.36 -14.67
N LYS A 44 -13.11 1.28 -15.77
CA LYS A 44 -13.05 2.24 -16.87
C LYS A 44 -14.34 3.05 -16.89
N PRO A 45 -14.31 4.33 -17.19
CA PRO A 45 -13.13 5.14 -17.54
C PRO A 45 -12.25 5.54 -16.35
N HIS A 46 -12.72 5.47 -15.10
CA HIS A 46 -12.01 5.87 -13.90
C HIS A 46 -12.11 4.81 -12.81
N PRO A 47 -11.07 4.64 -11.94
CA PRO A 47 -11.18 3.81 -10.75
C PRO A 47 -12.30 4.31 -9.83
N VAL A 48 -12.91 3.39 -9.10
CA VAL A 48 -14.02 3.70 -8.16
C VAL A 48 -13.52 3.49 -6.73
N THR A 49 -13.73 4.49 -5.88
CA THR A 49 -13.47 4.38 -4.44
C THR A 49 -14.54 3.51 -3.79
N LEU A 50 -14.12 2.45 -3.10
CA LEU A 50 -15.00 1.57 -2.33
C LEU A 50 -15.08 2.00 -0.87
N ALA A 51 -13.94 2.39 -0.29
CA ALA A 51 -13.83 2.90 1.07
C ALA A 51 -12.60 3.78 1.23
N GLN A 52 -12.65 4.70 2.17
CA GLN A 52 -11.52 5.52 2.58
C GLN A 52 -11.71 6.02 4.01
N GLY A 53 -10.65 6.33 4.70
CA GLY A 53 -10.73 6.93 6.02
C GLY A 53 -9.40 6.96 6.76
N THR A 54 -9.49 7.46 8.00
CA THR A 54 -8.37 7.52 8.94
C THR A 54 -8.70 6.72 10.20
N ILE A 55 -7.85 5.78 10.56
CA ILE A 55 -7.91 5.04 11.82
C ILE A 55 -7.29 5.91 12.90
N VAL A 56 -8.10 6.68 13.60
CA VAL A 56 -7.65 7.63 14.61
C VAL A 56 -7.45 6.95 15.96
N CYS A 57 -6.27 7.13 16.57
CA CYS A 57 -5.97 6.70 17.93
C CYS A 57 -5.76 7.95 18.83
N PRO A 58 -6.59 8.14 19.89
CA PRO A 58 -6.44 9.26 20.81
C PRO A 58 -5.05 9.36 21.43
N ALA A 59 -4.57 10.57 21.69
CA ALA A 59 -3.26 10.78 22.31
C ALA A 59 -3.12 10.13 23.69
N SER A 60 -4.24 9.98 24.42
CA SER A 60 -4.31 9.34 25.74
C SER A 60 -4.19 7.82 25.72
N TRP A 61 -4.26 7.18 24.52
CA TRP A 61 -4.15 5.74 24.46
C TRP A 61 -2.70 5.27 24.50
N GLU A 62 -2.49 4.17 25.20
CA GLU A 62 -1.23 3.44 25.16
C GLU A 62 -0.90 2.97 23.73
N ARG A 63 0.39 2.93 23.43
CA ARG A 63 0.89 2.53 22.10
C ARG A 63 0.36 1.17 21.67
N SER A 64 0.44 0.17 22.56
CA SER A 64 -0.04 -1.19 22.29
C SER A 64 -1.52 -1.23 21.89
N ARG A 65 -2.35 -0.42 22.55
CA ARG A 65 -3.77 -0.30 22.23
C ARG A 65 -3.98 0.30 20.84
N CYS A 66 -3.16 1.28 20.44
CA CYS A 66 -3.21 1.84 19.09
C CYS A 66 -2.85 0.79 18.04
N LEU A 67 -1.77 0.02 18.25
CA LEU A 67 -1.35 -1.03 17.33
C LEU A 67 -2.44 -2.10 17.16
N ALA A 68 -3.07 -2.54 18.24
CA ALA A 68 -4.19 -3.47 18.20
C ALA A 68 -5.39 -2.91 17.40
N LYS A 69 -5.69 -1.60 17.57
CA LYS A 69 -6.75 -0.94 16.79
C LYS A 69 -6.43 -0.85 15.31
N ILE A 70 -5.19 -0.48 14.96
CA ILE A 70 -4.74 -0.42 13.55
C ILE A 70 -4.90 -1.77 12.89
N TYR A 71 -4.38 -2.83 13.52
CA TYR A 71 -4.51 -4.19 13.03
C TYR A 71 -5.98 -4.60 12.84
N ALA A 72 -6.82 -4.44 13.88
CA ALA A 72 -8.22 -4.86 13.84
C ALA A 72 -9.02 -4.11 12.76
N ALA A 73 -8.86 -2.78 12.68
CA ALA A 73 -9.57 -1.98 11.69
C ALA A 73 -9.16 -2.33 10.24
N LEU A 74 -7.86 -2.52 9.98
CA LEU A 74 -7.40 -2.93 8.65
C LEU A 74 -7.88 -4.34 8.29
N ARG A 75 -7.87 -5.28 9.23
CA ARG A 75 -8.44 -6.61 9.03
C ARG A 75 -9.93 -6.53 8.65
N ASP A 76 -10.71 -5.67 9.32
CA ASP A 76 -12.13 -5.49 9.02
C ASP A 76 -12.34 -4.87 7.63
N VAL A 77 -11.56 -3.86 7.25
CA VAL A 77 -11.56 -3.28 5.88
C VAL A 77 -11.22 -4.34 4.83
N ILE A 78 -10.20 -5.17 5.09
CA ILE A 78 -9.79 -6.24 4.17
C ILE A 78 -10.90 -7.28 4.02
N ARG A 79 -11.54 -7.68 5.12
CA ARG A 79 -12.63 -8.64 5.11
C ARG A 79 -13.85 -8.12 4.34
N GLU A 80 -14.18 -6.84 4.48
CA GLU A 80 -15.34 -6.22 3.83
C GLU A 80 -15.13 -6.02 2.32
N HIS A 81 -13.96 -5.51 1.93
CA HIS A 81 -13.74 -5.09 0.54
C HIS A 81 -12.93 -6.09 -0.30
N GLN A 82 -12.37 -7.15 0.31
CA GLN A 82 -11.63 -8.23 -0.36
C GLN A 82 -10.58 -7.70 -1.36
N PRO A 83 -9.62 -6.85 -0.94
CA PRO A 83 -8.58 -6.37 -1.84
C PRO A 83 -7.73 -7.55 -2.36
N THR A 84 -7.18 -7.41 -3.54
CA THR A 84 -6.31 -8.41 -4.18
C THR A 84 -4.82 -8.06 -4.03
N VAL A 85 -4.53 -6.83 -3.63
CA VAL A 85 -3.17 -6.31 -3.42
C VAL A 85 -3.21 -5.15 -2.43
N CYS A 86 -2.12 -4.96 -1.70
CA CYS A 86 -1.92 -3.80 -0.85
C CYS A 86 -0.68 -3.01 -1.24
N ILE A 87 -0.80 -1.68 -1.18
CA ILE A 87 0.29 -0.73 -1.39
C ILE A 87 0.49 0.06 -0.10
N VAL A 88 1.69 -0.01 0.44
CA VAL A 88 2.04 0.67 1.69
C VAL A 88 3.12 1.72 1.45
N GLU A 89 3.06 2.83 2.19
CA GLU A 89 4.12 3.83 2.12
C GLU A 89 5.43 3.28 2.70
N GLY A 90 6.55 3.52 1.99
CA GLY A 90 7.88 3.16 2.47
C GLY A 90 8.39 4.13 3.53
N LEU A 91 9.04 3.60 4.56
CA LEU A 91 9.74 4.41 5.55
C LEU A 91 11.13 4.79 5.01
N PHE A 92 11.28 6.04 4.56
CA PHE A 92 12.55 6.52 4.00
C PHE A 92 13.30 7.51 4.89
N PHE A 93 12.61 8.14 5.82
CA PHE A 93 13.20 9.14 6.70
C PHE A 93 12.42 9.25 8.00
N ALA A 94 13.14 9.26 9.13
CA ALA A 94 12.59 9.60 10.44
C ALA A 94 13.51 10.65 11.08
N GLN A 95 12.93 11.62 11.78
CA GLN A 95 13.66 12.71 12.40
C GLN A 95 14.63 12.24 13.48
N ASN A 96 14.29 11.14 14.16
CA ASN A 96 15.09 10.50 15.19
C ASN A 96 14.70 9.04 15.36
N LEU A 97 15.50 8.28 16.12
CA LEU A 97 15.30 6.84 16.35
C LEU A 97 13.95 6.53 17.02
N GLN A 98 13.50 7.34 17.97
CA GLN A 98 12.21 7.10 18.64
C GLN A 98 11.04 7.22 17.68
N THR A 99 11.04 8.22 16.81
CA THR A 99 10.04 8.37 15.74
C THR A 99 10.10 7.20 14.78
N ALA A 100 11.30 6.75 14.39
CA ALA A 100 11.48 5.59 13.52
C ALA A 100 10.87 4.31 14.12
N LEU A 101 11.10 4.06 15.41
CA LEU A 101 10.54 2.92 16.12
C LEU A 101 9.01 2.96 16.15
N ILE A 102 8.42 4.11 16.51
CA ILE A 102 6.96 4.28 16.56
C ILE A 102 6.31 4.08 15.17
N MET A 103 6.92 4.65 14.14
CA MET A 103 6.45 4.48 12.76
C MET A 103 6.59 3.01 12.31
N GLY A 104 7.70 2.36 12.67
CA GLY A 104 7.95 0.94 12.40
C GLY A 104 6.94 0.02 13.06
N GLU A 105 6.56 0.29 14.32
CA GLU A 105 5.56 -0.48 15.04
C GLU A 105 4.16 -0.36 14.39
N ALA A 106 3.71 0.86 14.07
CA ALA A 106 2.43 1.10 13.40
C ALA A 106 2.39 0.42 12.03
N ARG A 107 3.49 0.55 11.27
CA ARG A 107 3.66 -0.16 10.00
C ARG A 107 3.64 -1.68 10.17
N GLY A 108 4.32 -2.21 11.20
CA GLY A 108 4.32 -3.65 11.50
C GLY A 108 2.92 -4.17 11.77
N ALA A 109 2.11 -3.47 12.57
CA ALA A 109 0.71 -3.82 12.82
C ALA A 109 -0.13 -3.86 11.53
N ALA A 110 0.06 -2.88 10.64
CA ALA A 110 -0.59 -2.86 9.34
C ALA A 110 -0.14 -4.02 8.45
N LEU A 111 1.17 -4.29 8.36
CA LEU A 111 1.72 -5.39 7.57
C LEU A 111 1.20 -6.76 8.03
N VAL A 112 1.08 -6.98 9.33
CA VAL A 112 0.53 -8.24 9.88
C VAL A 112 -0.91 -8.45 9.41
N ALA A 113 -1.78 -7.44 9.48
CA ALA A 113 -3.17 -7.55 9.02
C ALA A 113 -3.27 -7.93 7.52
N MET A 114 -2.39 -7.35 6.69
CA MET A 114 -2.36 -7.62 5.25
C MET A 114 -1.76 -8.99 4.93
N ALA A 115 -0.69 -9.38 5.63
CA ALA A 115 -0.01 -10.66 5.43
C ALA A 115 -0.88 -11.85 5.89
N GLU A 116 -1.59 -11.71 7.02
CA GLU A 116 -2.53 -12.72 7.51
C GLU A 116 -3.68 -12.98 6.51
N ALA A 117 -4.11 -11.95 5.78
CA ALA A 117 -5.08 -12.08 4.71
C ALA A 117 -4.51 -12.64 3.39
N GLY A 118 -3.21 -12.95 3.34
CA GLY A 118 -2.54 -13.48 2.15
C GLY A 118 -2.40 -12.50 1.00
N LEU A 119 -2.43 -11.18 1.27
CA LEU A 119 -2.31 -10.15 0.24
C LEU A 119 -0.87 -10.06 -0.27
N GLU A 120 -0.72 -9.76 -1.56
CA GLU A 120 0.53 -9.25 -2.09
C GLU A 120 0.73 -7.82 -1.60
N ILE A 121 1.90 -7.53 -1.00
CA ILE A 121 2.20 -6.23 -0.41
C ILE A 121 3.35 -5.59 -1.16
N TYR A 122 3.15 -4.38 -1.66
CA TYR A 122 4.17 -3.59 -2.34
C TYR A 122 4.43 -2.29 -1.61
N GLU A 123 5.71 -1.91 -1.55
CA GLU A 123 6.17 -0.66 -0.94
C GLU A 123 6.48 0.39 -2.01
N VAL A 124 6.00 1.61 -1.79
CA VAL A 124 6.23 2.74 -2.69
C VAL A 124 6.77 3.94 -1.91
N ALA A 125 7.84 4.55 -2.43
CA ALA A 125 8.44 5.74 -1.85
C ALA A 125 7.52 6.96 -1.99
N PRO A 126 7.43 7.86 -0.97
CA PRO A 126 6.61 9.07 -1.02
C PRO A 126 6.87 9.94 -2.25
N ARG A 127 8.12 10.08 -2.65
CA ARG A 127 8.50 10.83 -3.86
C ARG A 127 7.94 10.22 -5.14
N LYS A 128 7.90 8.89 -5.23
CA LYS A 128 7.31 8.18 -6.39
C LYS A 128 5.80 8.37 -6.44
N VAL A 129 5.12 8.33 -5.28
CA VAL A 129 3.68 8.62 -5.20
C VAL A 129 3.39 10.02 -5.71
N LYS A 130 4.09 11.04 -5.22
CA LYS A 130 3.93 12.43 -5.67
C LYS A 130 4.16 12.58 -7.17
N GLN A 131 5.21 11.95 -7.69
CA GLN A 131 5.53 11.98 -9.12
C GLN A 131 4.45 11.29 -9.97
N ALA A 132 3.91 10.17 -9.51
CA ALA A 132 2.84 9.46 -10.22
C ALA A 132 1.54 10.29 -10.23
N ILE A 133 1.15 10.88 -9.10
CA ILE A 133 -0.14 11.55 -8.96
C ILE A 133 -0.12 12.97 -9.54
N VAL A 134 0.93 13.75 -9.29
CA VAL A 134 1.01 15.19 -9.65
C VAL A 134 1.98 15.44 -10.80
N GLY A 135 2.86 14.50 -11.11
CA GLY A 135 3.87 14.62 -12.17
C GLY A 135 5.27 15.05 -11.68
N TYR A 136 5.43 15.45 -10.41
CA TYR A 136 6.73 15.79 -9.83
C TYR A 136 6.83 15.43 -8.34
N GLY A 137 8.03 14.97 -7.91
CA GLY A 137 8.25 14.39 -6.59
C GLY A 137 8.30 15.37 -5.41
N ALA A 138 8.32 16.68 -5.65
CA ALA A 138 8.34 17.73 -4.62
C ALA A 138 6.94 18.33 -4.36
N ALA A 139 5.87 17.72 -4.88
CA ALA A 139 4.51 18.19 -4.72
C ALA A 139 4.10 18.30 -3.25
N GLN A 140 3.33 19.35 -2.93
CA GLN A 140 2.75 19.54 -1.60
C GLN A 140 1.58 18.57 -1.38
N LYS A 141 1.31 18.20 -0.12
CA LYS A 141 0.22 17.27 0.25
C LYS A 141 -1.15 17.72 -0.30
N LEU A 142 -1.47 19.01 -0.20
CA LEU A 142 -2.72 19.54 -0.75
C LEU A 142 -2.87 19.34 -2.26
N ALA A 143 -1.78 19.45 -3.02
CA ALA A 143 -1.78 19.21 -4.46
C ALA A 143 -2.06 17.72 -4.77
N VAL A 144 -1.48 16.81 -3.98
CA VAL A 144 -1.76 15.37 -4.07
C VAL A 144 -3.22 15.10 -3.77
N ALA A 145 -3.77 15.60 -2.66
CA ALA A 145 -5.18 15.40 -2.27
C ALA A 145 -6.16 15.90 -3.34
N LYS A 146 -5.93 17.09 -3.93
CA LYS A 146 -6.75 17.62 -5.03
C LYS A 146 -6.71 16.76 -6.29
N MET A 147 -5.53 16.21 -6.61
CA MET A 147 -5.41 15.30 -7.76
C MET A 147 -6.10 13.98 -7.49
N VAL A 148 -5.98 13.41 -6.28
CA VAL A 148 -6.71 12.21 -5.85
C VAL A 148 -8.23 12.45 -5.98
N GLN A 149 -8.74 13.55 -5.43
CA GLN A 149 -10.14 13.94 -5.55
C GLN A 149 -10.60 13.93 -7.01
N ARG A 150 -9.84 14.57 -7.90
CA ARG A 150 -10.17 14.65 -9.32
C ARG A 150 -10.13 13.30 -10.03
N MET A 151 -9.08 12.49 -9.76
CA MET A 151 -8.90 11.19 -10.42
C MET A 151 -9.96 10.17 -10.01
N LEU A 152 -10.45 10.24 -8.78
CA LEU A 152 -11.48 9.37 -8.22
C LEU A 152 -12.87 9.99 -8.26
N GLN A 153 -13.01 11.22 -8.78
CA GLN A 153 -14.27 11.96 -8.88
C GLN A 153 -15.00 12.05 -7.53
N LEU A 154 -14.25 12.30 -6.44
CA LEU A 154 -14.82 12.44 -5.12
C LEU A 154 -15.57 13.79 -4.99
N ALA A 155 -16.75 13.77 -4.37
CA ALA A 155 -17.55 14.97 -4.14
C ALA A 155 -16.81 15.98 -3.25
N GLU A 156 -16.08 15.48 -2.24
CA GLU A 156 -15.35 16.29 -1.28
C GLU A 156 -13.86 15.93 -1.27
N LEU A 157 -13.05 16.86 -0.77
CA LEU A 157 -11.62 16.60 -0.56
C LEU A 157 -11.47 15.56 0.54
N PRO A 158 -10.75 14.44 0.30
CA PRO A 158 -10.54 13.44 1.35
C PRO A 158 -9.67 13.99 2.48
N ASP A 159 -9.83 13.43 3.68
CA ASP A 159 -8.93 13.71 4.81
C ASP A 159 -7.47 13.46 4.42
N PRO A 160 -6.51 14.20 4.97
CA PRO A 160 -5.10 14.12 4.56
C PRO A 160 -4.53 12.69 4.57
N ASP A 161 -4.77 11.92 5.64
CA ASP A 161 -4.26 10.55 5.75
C ASP A 161 -4.96 9.60 4.75
N ALA A 162 -6.27 9.77 4.54
CA ALA A 162 -7.02 9.04 3.54
C ALA A 162 -6.57 9.39 2.12
N ALA A 163 -6.25 10.67 1.85
CA ALA A 163 -5.73 11.12 0.56
C ALA A 163 -4.38 10.48 0.24
N ASP A 164 -3.46 10.43 1.23
CA ASP A 164 -2.15 9.80 1.07
C ASP A 164 -2.31 8.29 0.78
N ALA A 165 -3.22 7.60 1.48
CA ALA A 165 -3.53 6.19 1.23
C ALA A 165 -4.18 5.93 -0.15
N LEU A 166 -5.12 6.76 -0.58
CA LEU A 166 -5.71 6.68 -1.92
C LEU A 166 -4.68 6.95 -3.02
N ALA A 167 -3.74 7.88 -2.79
CA ALA A 167 -2.64 8.16 -3.70
C ALA A 167 -1.73 6.94 -3.91
N LEU A 168 -1.46 6.15 -2.85
CA LEU A 168 -0.73 4.88 -2.95
C LEU A 168 -1.45 3.89 -3.86
N ALA A 169 -2.75 3.69 -3.66
CA ALA A 169 -3.55 2.78 -4.47
C ALA A 169 -3.59 3.22 -5.96
N LEU A 170 -3.80 4.52 -6.23
CA LEU A 170 -3.78 5.09 -7.57
C LEU A 170 -2.41 4.96 -8.26
N THR A 171 -1.33 5.10 -7.51
CA THR A 171 0.04 4.90 -8.03
C THR A 171 0.21 3.49 -8.59
N HIS A 172 -0.34 2.49 -7.93
CA HIS A 172 -0.30 1.12 -8.42
C HIS A 172 -1.09 0.94 -9.72
N VAL A 173 -2.30 1.51 -9.84
CA VAL A 173 -3.09 1.47 -11.08
C VAL A 173 -2.31 2.07 -12.25
N GLN A 174 -1.63 3.19 -12.03
CA GLN A 174 -0.84 3.85 -13.08
C GLN A 174 0.41 3.04 -13.46
N SER A 175 1.06 2.38 -12.50
CA SER A 175 2.26 1.58 -12.75
C SER A 175 1.94 0.29 -13.51
N THR A 176 0.76 -0.29 -13.32
CA THR A 176 0.31 -1.50 -14.03
C THR A 176 -0.29 -1.21 -15.40
N SER A 177 -0.77 0.01 -15.64
CA SER A 177 -1.34 0.44 -16.94
C SER A 177 -0.32 0.99 -17.94
N ARG A 178 0.88 1.33 -17.49
CA ARG A 178 1.99 1.82 -18.34
C ARG A 178 3.18 0.88 -18.16
N PHE A 179 3.96 0.65 -19.22
CA PHE A 179 5.26 -0.04 -19.12
C PHE A 179 6.10 0.65 -18.03
N SER A 180 6.13 0.07 -16.83
CA SER A 180 6.82 0.66 -15.69
C SER A 180 8.32 0.42 -15.79
N LEU A 181 9.10 1.50 -15.83
CA LEU A 181 10.56 1.46 -15.78
C LEU A 181 11.14 1.12 -14.39
N ALA A 182 10.31 1.01 -13.36
CA ALA A 182 10.73 0.64 -12.01
C ALA A 182 9.59 -0.07 -11.27
N ALA A 183 9.72 -1.39 -11.08
CA ALA A 183 8.81 -2.16 -10.27
C ALA A 183 8.80 -1.69 -8.81
N ALA A 184 7.64 -1.68 -8.17
CA ALA A 184 7.53 -1.49 -6.72
C ALA A 184 8.20 -2.67 -6.01
N LYS A 185 8.85 -2.40 -4.87
CA LYS A 185 9.49 -3.46 -4.07
C LYS A 185 8.41 -4.27 -3.37
N ARG A 186 8.44 -5.60 -3.55
CA ARG A 186 7.61 -6.51 -2.76
C ARG A 186 8.16 -6.61 -1.33
N VAL A 187 7.30 -6.58 -0.34
CA VAL A 187 7.64 -6.67 1.09
C VAL A 187 7.38 -8.08 1.58
#